data_7e975511c5298ba8ab2da78f404e3322
#
_entry.id   7e975511c5298ba8ab2da78f404e3322
#
_cell.length_a   1.000
_cell.length_b   1.000
_cell.length_c   1.000
_cell.angle_alpha   90.00
_cell.angle_beta   90.00
_cell.angle_gamma   90.00
#
_symmetry.space_group_name_H-M   'P 1'
#
loop_
_entity.id
_entity.type
_entity.pdbx_description
1 polymer ?
#
loop_
_entity_poly.entity_id
_entity_poly.type
_entity_poly.pdbx_seq_one_letter_code
_entity_poly.pdbx_strand_id
1 'polypeptide(L)'
;MIADKECDLVVQQGTERLLPIEAKHHFNVNLWTAWRTQLDRLYTRDAKAGGLGIYLVFWSGEAVGRKMPKLPDSLKRSRPRNADEIRVALESLIPETDRHRLRVVIVDISSP
;
A
#
# COMPACT_ATOMS: atom_id res chain seq x y z
N MET A 1 18.31 2.11 11.44
CA MET A 1 17.79 3.22 10.67
C MET A 1 16.33 3.43 10.96
N ILE A 2 15.95 4.63 11.12
CA ILE A 2 14.61 4.98 11.53
C ILE A 2 13.68 5.21 10.36
N ALA A 3 14.22 5.20 9.13
CA ALA A 3 13.44 5.47 7.94
C ALA A 3 12.23 4.55 7.80
N ASP A 4 12.33 3.31 8.27
CA ASP A 4 11.22 2.36 8.20
C ASP A 4 10.10 2.70 9.17
N LYS A 5 10.33 3.61 10.09
CA LYS A 5 9.33 4.09 11.04
C LYS A 5 8.70 5.42 10.63
N GLU A 6 9.17 5.97 9.52
CA GLU A 6 8.63 7.21 8.99
C GLU A 6 7.73 6.91 7.81
N CYS A 7 6.65 7.66 7.70
CA CYS A 7 5.80 7.57 6.54
C CYS A 7 6.54 8.11 5.33
N ASP A 8 6.44 7.43 4.19
CA ASP A 8 7.16 7.82 2.98
C ASP A 8 6.77 9.22 2.51
N LEU A 9 5.50 9.52 2.58
CA LEU A 9 4.97 10.82 2.19
C LEU A 9 3.86 11.22 3.13
N VAL A 10 3.78 12.51 3.40
CA VAL A 10 2.68 13.07 4.17
C VAL A 10 2.18 14.30 3.44
N VAL A 11 0.89 14.31 3.11
CA VAL A 11 0.25 15.50 2.58
C VAL A 11 -0.37 16.24 3.76
N GLN A 12 -0.02 17.52 3.89
CA GLN A 12 -0.52 18.35 4.98
C GLN A 12 -1.43 19.44 4.44
N GLN A 13 -2.49 19.71 5.19
CA GLN A 13 -3.33 20.87 4.95
C GLN A 13 -3.34 21.69 6.24
N GLY A 14 -2.58 22.78 6.25
CA GLY A 14 -2.38 23.56 7.46
C GLY A 14 -1.69 22.74 8.55
N THR A 15 -2.01 22.99 9.81
CA THR A 15 -1.46 22.27 10.95
C THR A 15 -2.43 21.22 11.50
N GLU A 16 -3.62 21.11 10.92
CA GLU A 16 -4.70 20.32 11.49
C GLU A 16 -4.95 19.00 10.79
N ARG A 17 -4.50 18.83 9.53
CA ARG A 17 -4.79 17.65 8.73
C ARG A 17 -3.53 17.07 8.12
N LEU A 18 -3.42 15.74 8.21
CA LEU A 18 -2.35 14.98 7.58
C LEU A 18 -2.99 13.86 6.76
N LEU A 19 -2.37 13.54 5.62
CA LEU A 19 -2.72 12.35 4.87
C LEU A 19 -1.44 11.54 4.69
N PRO A 20 -1.25 10.47 5.47
CA PRO A 20 -0.07 9.62 5.33
C PRO A 20 -0.18 8.75 4.09
N ILE A 21 0.94 8.59 3.40
CA ILE A 21 1.06 7.76 2.21
C ILE A 21 2.24 6.83 2.41
N GLU A 22 1.98 5.54 2.39
CA GLU A 22 3.01 4.52 2.44
C GLU A 22 3.22 3.99 1.03
N ALA A 23 4.45 4.06 0.52
CA ALA A 23 4.75 3.64 -0.85
C ALA A 23 5.65 2.41 -0.85
N LYS A 24 5.32 1.44 -1.72
CA LYS A 24 6.09 0.21 -1.88
C LYS A 24 6.18 -0.16 -3.35
N HIS A 25 7.31 -0.72 -3.75
CA HIS A 25 7.38 -1.40 -5.05
C HIS A 25 6.65 -2.74 -4.95
N HIS A 26 6.13 -3.21 -6.09
CA HIS A 26 5.39 -4.48 -6.11
C HIS A 26 6.22 -5.68 -5.66
N PHE A 27 7.54 -5.58 -5.72
CA PHE A 27 8.46 -6.66 -5.30
C PHE A 27 8.96 -6.49 -3.87
N ASN A 28 8.45 -5.52 -3.10
CA ASN A 28 8.83 -5.36 -1.71
C ASN A 28 8.31 -6.53 -0.89
N VAL A 29 9.16 -7.06 0.01
CA VAL A 29 8.81 -8.23 0.82
C VAL A 29 7.56 -7.99 1.68
N ASN A 30 7.27 -6.74 2.02
CA ASN A 30 6.13 -6.38 2.85
C ASN A 30 4.92 -5.91 2.04
N LEU A 31 4.89 -6.17 0.74
CA LEU A 31 3.82 -5.68 -0.15
C LEU A 31 2.43 -5.96 0.40
N TRP A 32 2.17 -7.19 0.85
CA TRP A 32 0.83 -7.61 1.26
C TRP A 32 0.44 -7.20 2.68
N THR A 33 1.41 -6.73 3.48
CA THR A 33 1.17 -6.46 4.90
C THR A 33 1.42 -5.00 5.30
N ALA A 34 2.20 -4.24 4.53
CA ALA A 34 2.62 -2.89 4.94
C ALA A 34 1.45 -1.91 5.08
N TRP A 35 0.35 -2.10 4.34
CA TRP A 35 -0.84 -1.26 4.51
C TRP A 35 -1.36 -1.33 5.94
N ARG A 36 -1.22 -2.48 6.59
CA ARG A 36 -1.67 -2.71 7.96
C ARG A 36 -0.58 -2.40 8.99
N THR A 37 0.62 -2.96 8.78
CA THR A 37 1.68 -2.90 9.79
C THR A 37 2.43 -1.56 9.78
N GLN A 38 2.48 -0.89 8.65
CA GLN A 38 3.20 0.36 8.51
C GLN A 38 2.25 1.54 8.36
N LEU A 39 1.35 1.52 7.39
CA LEU A 39 0.44 2.64 7.17
C LEU A 39 -0.60 2.76 8.29
N ASP A 40 -1.42 1.76 8.47
CA ASP A 40 -2.55 1.86 9.39
C ASP A 40 -2.10 1.89 10.85
N ARG A 41 -1.22 0.97 11.22
CA ARG A 41 -0.79 0.86 12.61
C ARG A 41 -0.01 2.08 13.09
N LEU A 42 0.83 2.66 12.22
CA LEU A 42 1.76 3.70 12.65
C LEU A 42 1.29 5.13 12.37
N TYR A 43 0.52 5.32 11.30
CA TYR A 43 0.28 6.68 10.80
C TYR A 43 -1.18 7.10 10.74
N THR A 44 -2.09 6.24 10.32
CA THR A 44 -3.49 6.66 10.19
C THR A 44 -4.15 6.92 11.56
N ARG A 45 -3.56 6.40 12.61
CA ARG A 45 -4.07 6.58 13.97
C ARG A 45 -3.71 7.92 14.58
N ASP A 46 -2.87 8.70 13.92
CA ASP A 46 -2.64 10.08 14.30
C ASP A 46 -3.97 10.83 14.20
N ALA A 47 -4.30 11.62 15.23
CA ALA A 47 -5.55 12.36 15.25
C ALA A 47 -5.72 13.25 14.02
N LYS A 48 -4.62 13.80 13.50
CA LYS A 48 -4.63 14.68 12.32
C LYS A 48 -4.92 13.90 11.04
N ALA A 49 -4.63 12.60 11.01
CA ALA A 49 -4.95 11.75 9.86
C ALA A 49 -6.41 11.30 9.86
N GLY A 50 -7.04 11.28 11.03
CA GLY A 50 -8.46 10.91 11.13
C GLY A 50 -8.76 9.51 10.63
N GLY A 51 -7.81 8.59 10.69
CA GLY A 51 -7.96 7.24 10.21
C GLY A 51 -7.71 7.07 8.71
N LEU A 52 -7.42 8.15 7.98
CA LEU A 52 -7.24 8.12 6.52
C LEU A 52 -5.79 7.82 6.13
N GLY A 53 -5.62 7.08 5.06
CA GLY A 53 -4.29 6.78 4.53
C GLY A 53 -4.36 6.27 3.10
N ILE A 54 -3.25 6.40 2.39
CA ILE A 54 -3.09 5.88 1.04
C ILE A 54 -1.95 4.88 1.02
N TYR A 55 -2.22 3.70 0.45
CA TYR A 55 -1.19 2.70 0.17
C TYR A 55 -0.88 2.76 -1.31
N LEU A 56 0.30 3.28 -1.63
CA LEU A 56 0.75 3.50 -2.99
C LEU A 56 1.69 2.39 -3.40
N VAL A 57 1.41 1.71 -4.50
CA VAL A 57 2.25 0.62 -4.99
C VAL A 57 2.71 0.94 -6.41
N PHE A 58 4.02 0.81 -6.63
CA PHE A 58 4.60 0.97 -7.96
C PHE A 58 4.70 -0.38 -8.64
N TRP A 59 4.03 -0.52 -9.78
CA TRP A 59 4.09 -1.71 -10.61
C TRP A 59 5.10 -1.47 -11.73
N SER A 60 6.19 -2.24 -11.72
CA SER A 60 7.29 -2.08 -12.71
C SER A 60 7.21 -3.08 -13.85
N GLY A 61 6.23 -3.99 -13.83
CA GLY A 61 6.10 -5.02 -14.84
C GLY A 61 6.74 -6.34 -14.41
N GLU A 62 6.35 -7.43 -15.07
CA GLU A 62 6.84 -8.76 -14.74
C GLU A 62 8.29 -8.97 -15.17
N ALA A 63 8.75 -8.22 -16.15
CA ALA A 63 10.06 -8.42 -16.78
C ALA A 63 11.22 -7.79 -16.01
N VAL A 64 10.98 -7.24 -14.83
CA VAL A 64 11.99 -6.50 -14.07
C VAL A 64 13.01 -7.43 -13.40
N GLY A 65 12.74 -8.73 -13.35
CA GLY A 65 13.64 -9.69 -12.71
C GLY A 65 13.50 -9.73 -11.19
N ARG A 66 12.58 -9.01 -10.63
CA ARG A 66 12.29 -9.01 -9.20
C ARG A 66 10.89 -9.54 -8.96
N LYS A 67 10.81 -10.50 -8.06
CA LYS A 67 9.55 -11.22 -7.84
C LYS A 67 8.72 -10.57 -6.76
N MET A 68 7.42 -10.48 -7.03
CA MET A 68 6.43 -10.17 -6.04
C MET A 68 6.47 -11.21 -4.91
N PRO A 69 6.31 -10.79 -3.64
CA PRO A 69 6.25 -11.77 -2.56
C PRO A 69 5.05 -12.68 -2.70
N LYS A 70 5.15 -13.87 -2.08
CA LYS A 70 4.06 -14.85 -2.12
C LYS A 70 2.78 -14.25 -1.57
N LEU A 71 1.68 -14.53 -2.25
CA LEU A 71 0.36 -14.11 -1.78
C LEU A 71 0.03 -14.74 -0.43
N PRO A 72 -0.68 -14.01 0.45
CA PRO A 72 -1.18 -14.60 1.68
C PRO A 72 -2.12 -15.76 1.38
N ASP A 73 -2.09 -16.78 2.25
CA ASP A 73 -2.92 -17.96 2.09
C ASP A 73 -4.43 -17.63 2.13
N SER A 74 -4.79 -16.52 2.74
CA SER A 74 -6.17 -16.07 2.77
C SER A 74 -6.70 -15.66 1.41
N LEU A 75 -5.83 -15.32 0.47
CA LEU A 75 -6.20 -14.99 -0.90
C LEU A 75 -6.08 -16.24 -1.76
N LYS A 76 -7.19 -16.88 -2.04
CA LYS A 76 -7.22 -18.09 -2.87
C LYS A 76 -7.35 -17.72 -4.32
N ARG A 77 -6.32 -17.12 -4.87
CA ARG A 77 -6.27 -16.69 -6.27
C ARG A 77 -4.87 -16.82 -6.82
N SER A 78 -4.77 -16.75 -8.12
CA SER A 78 -3.48 -16.79 -8.78
C SER A 78 -2.74 -15.47 -8.55
N ARG A 79 -1.43 -15.52 -8.76
CA ARG A 79 -0.54 -14.39 -8.62
C ARG A 79 -0.97 -13.24 -9.55
N PRO A 80 -1.07 -12.01 -9.04
CA PRO A 80 -1.37 -10.84 -9.86
C PRO A 80 -0.31 -10.63 -10.95
N ARG A 81 -0.76 -10.28 -12.13
CA ARG A 81 0.12 -10.11 -13.30
C ARG A 81 0.07 -8.71 -13.89
N ASN A 82 -0.74 -7.83 -13.34
CA ASN A 82 -0.83 -6.45 -13.79
C ASN A 82 -1.27 -5.57 -12.63
N ALA A 83 -1.24 -4.26 -12.88
CA ALA A 83 -1.55 -3.27 -11.84
C ALA A 83 -2.95 -3.45 -11.26
N ASP A 84 -3.93 -3.70 -12.11
CA ASP A 84 -5.31 -3.83 -11.65
C ASP A 84 -5.50 -5.05 -10.76
N GLU A 85 -4.87 -6.17 -11.12
CA GLU A 85 -4.95 -7.39 -10.30
C GLU A 85 -4.29 -7.19 -8.94
N ILE A 86 -3.19 -6.43 -8.88
CA ILE A 86 -2.55 -6.09 -7.59
C ILE A 86 -3.50 -5.27 -6.73
N ARG A 87 -4.15 -4.28 -7.32
CA ARG A 87 -5.10 -3.43 -6.61
C ARG A 87 -6.24 -4.26 -6.03
N VAL A 88 -6.82 -5.13 -6.84
CA VAL A 88 -7.92 -5.99 -6.40
C VAL A 88 -7.47 -6.90 -5.26
N ALA A 89 -6.27 -7.49 -5.37
CA ALA A 89 -5.75 -8.36 -4.32
C ALA A 89 -5.56 -7.60 -3.00
N LEU A 90 -4.96 -6.42 -3.06
CA LEU A 90 -4.75 -5.60 -1.87
C LEU A 90 -6.07 -5.16 -1.25
N GLU A 91 -7.01 -4.72 -2.07
CA GLU A 91 -8.33 -4.32 -1.56
C GLU A 91 -9.04 -5.48 -0.90
N SER A 92 -8.83 -6.69 -1.40
CA SER A 92 -9.41 -7.90 -0.79
C SER A 92 -8.83 -8.20 0.58
N LEU A 93 -7.59 -7.78 0.85
CA LEU A 93 -6.96 -7.96 2.15
C LEU A 93 -7.44 -6.94 3.17
N ILE A 94 -7.83 -5.76 2.72
CA ILE A 94 -8.31 -4.71 3.62
C ILE A 94 -9.76 -5.02 3.99
N PRO A 95 -10.08 -5.07 5.29
CA PRO A 95 -11.47 -5.30 5.70
C PRO A 95 -12.41 -4.31 5.04
N GLU A 96 -13.57 -4.80 4.63
CA GLU A 96 -14.55 -3.98 3.92
C GLU A 96 -14.89 -2.69 4.69
N THR A 97 -14.96 -2.79 6.02
CA THR A 97 -15.24 -1.64 6.86
C THR A 97 -14.16 -0.57 6.83
N ASP A 98 -12.96 -0.92 6.38
CA ASP A 98 -11.81 0.00 6.34
C ASP A 98 -11.50 0.53 4.94
N ARG A 99 -12.18 0.03 3.91
CA ARG A 99 -11.86 0.42 2.52
C ARG A 99 -12.17 1.86 2.20
N HIS A 100 -13.05 2.49 2.95
CA HIS A 100 -13.38 3.89 2.73
C HIS A 100 -12.29 4.83 3.27
N ARG A 101 -11.46 4.37 4.20
CA ARG A 101 -10.41 5.18 4.82
C ARG A 101 -8.99 4.80 4.40
N LEU A 102 -8.79 3.57 3.91
CA LEU A 102 -7.51 3.08 3.41
C LEU A 102 -7.61 2.83 1.92
N ARG A 103 -7.06 3.74 1.14
CA ARG A 103 -7.12 3.65 -0.32
C ARG A 103 -5.88 3.02 -0.89
N VAL A 104 -6.07 2.12 -1.83
CA VAL A 104 -4.97 1.51 -2.58
C VAL A 104 -4.88 2.21 -3.92
N VAL A 105 -3.69 2.70 -4.24
CA VAL A 105 -3.40 3.34 -5.53
C VAL A 105 -2.21 2.62 -6.15
N ILE A 106 -2.38 2.13 -7.36
CA ILE A 106 -1.30 1.49 -8.09
C ILE A 106 -0.82 2.43 -9.19
N VAL A 107 0.47 2.71 -9.18
CA VAL A 107 1.11 3.49 -10.24
C VAL A 107 1.83 2.54 -11.16
N ASP A 108 1.38 2.46 -12.40
CA ASP A 108 1.97 1.58 -13.39
C ASP A 108 3.14 2.32 -14.07
N ILE A 109 4.36 1.88 -13.74
CA ILE A 109 5.57 2.42 -14.33
C ILE A 109 6.26 1.39 -15.24
N SER A 110 5.51 0.36 -15.63
CA SER A 110 6.07 -0.66 -16.53
C SER A 110 6.34 -0.06 -17.91
N SER A 111 7.34 -0.65 -18.59
CA SER A 111 7.64 -0.24 -19.95
C SER A 111 6.51 -0.66 -20.88
N PRO A 112 6.20 0.15 -21.90
CA PRO A 112 5.19 -0.21 -22.90
C PRO A 112 5.61 -1.41 -23.73
#